data_0d594ceb69c658106d4eef7fa2e5b11b
#
_entry.id   0d594ceb69c658106d4eef7fa2e5b11b
#
_cell.length_a   1.000
_cell.length_b   1.000
_cell.length_c   1.000
_cell.angle_alpha   90.00
_cell.angle_beta   90.00
_cell.angle_gamma   90.00
#
_symmetry.space_group_name_H-M   'P 1'
#
loop_
_entity.id
_entity.type
_entity.pdbx_description
1 polymer ?
#
loop_
_entity_poly.entity_id
_entity_poly.type
_entity_poly.pdbx_seq_one_letter_code
_entity_poly.pdbx_strand_id
1 'polypeptide(L)'
;MKKMWSILGTLIVMGIMSYSLTKFFVHYASKPVGVAAMPKIEEVNETKEVLQFIRTTHESYNSFLNYGKAENYTDGDWNHLIKWFQEQEHSLKDVETKVKNKQIKRDVKRSYEILKKGVAARNIEYIIYAHRIYHDLDILVNKYTGETNIWGYTEFGNGKDVKVIEQALQAQ
;
A
#
# COMPACT_ATOMS: atom_id res chain seq x y z
N MET A 1 4.44 2.55 -49.74
CA MET A 1 3.55 3.22 -48.77
C MET A 1 2.59 2.28 -48.05
N LYS A 2 1.80 1.43 -48.74
CA LYS A 2 0.83 0.52 -48.07
C LYS A 2 1.44 -0.41 -47.00
N LYS A 3 2.62 -1.00 -47.24
CA LYS A 3 3.30 -1.87 -46.25
C LYS A 3 3.72 -1.12 -44.97
N MET A 4 4.13 0.15 -45.07
CA MET A 4 4.55 0.98 -43.95
C MET A 4 3.37 1.33 -43.03
N TRP A 5 2.22 1.64 -43.62
CA TRP A 5 0.97 1.86 -42.87
C TRP A 5 0.47 0.62 -42.14
N SER A 6 0.63 -0.57 -42.76
CA SER A 6 0.28 -1.86 -42.12
C SER A 6 1.17 -2.13 -40.91
N ILE A 7 2.48 -1.91 -41.00
CA ILE A 7 3.42 -2.12 -39.88
C ILE A 7 3.10 -1.14 -38.74
N LEU A 8 2.87 0.14 -39.05
CA LEU A 8 2.52 1.13 -38.05
C LEU A 8 1.20 0.80 -37.32
N GLY A 9 0.18 0.35 -38.08
CA GLY A 9 -1.08 -0.10 -37.51
C GLY A 9 -0.90 -1.30 -36.56
N THR A 10 -0.07 -2.28 -36.92
CA THR A 10 0.20 -3.46 -36.10
C THR A 10 0.92 -3.06 -34.79
N LEU A 11 1.88 -2.15 -34.85
CA LEU A 11 2.59 -1.68 -33.64
C LEU A 11 1.67 -0.94 -32.68
N ILE A 12 0.76 -0.11 -33.21
CA ILE A 12 -0.24 0.60 -32.38
C ILE A 12 -1.18 -0.40 -31.70
N VAL A 13 -1.70 -1.39 -32.43
CA VAL A 13 -2.58 -2.43 -31.87
C VAL A 13 -1.87 -3.24 -30.80
N MET A 14 -0.61 -3.63 -31.02
CA MET A 14 0.18 -4.35 -30.02
C MET A 14 0.43 -3.48 -28.78
N GLY A 15 0.71 -2.20 -28.94
CA GLY A 15 0.88 -1.26 -27.82
C GLY A 15 -0.39 -1.15 -26.97
N ILE A 16 -1.56 -0.99 -27.62
CA ILE A 16 -2.85 -0.91 -26.94
C ILE A 16 -3.18 -2.25 -26.23
N MET A 17 -2.93 -3.39 -26.86
CA MET A 17 -3.16 -4.70 -26.24
C MET A 17 -2.24 -4.93 -25.04
N SER A 18 -0.95 -4.61 -25.16
CA SER A 18 0.00 -4.72 -24.03
C SER A 18 -0.41 -3.82 -22.85
N TYR A 19 -0.78 -2.59 -23.12
CA TYR A 19 -1.26 -1.64 -22.10
C TYR A 19 -2.53 -2.15 -21.42
N SER A 20 -3.51 -2.62 -22.21
CA SER A 20 -4.77 -3.16 -21.68
C SER A 20 -4.57 -4.44 -20.85
N LEU A 21 -3.70 -5.35 -21.31
CA LEU A 21 -3.33 -6.56 -20.58
C LEU A 21 -2.62 -6.21 -19.26
N THR A 22 -1.69 -5.27 -19.29
CA THR A 22 -1.00 -4.82 -18.07
C THR A 22 -1.97 -4.22 -17.07
N LYS A 23 -2.85 -3.32 -17.50
CA LYS A 23 -3.93 -2.76 -16.66
C LYS A 23 -4.87 -3.84 -16.11
N PHE A 24 -5.24 -4.82 -16.93
CA PHE A 24 -6.08 -5.94 -16.53
C PHE A 24 -5.39 -6.81 -15.47
N PHE A 25 -4.12 -7.18 -15.69
CA PHE A 25 -3.36 -7.97 -14.70
C PHE A 25 -3.11 -7.22 -13.41
N VAL A 26 -2.77 -5.94 -13.46
CA VAL A 26 -2.60 -5.11 -12.26
C VAL A 26 -3.94 -5.00 -11.50
N HIS A 27 -5.05 -4.78 -12.20
CA HIS A 27 -6.37 -4.72 -11.57
C HIS A 27 -6.79 -6.06 -10.96
N TYR A 28 -6.50 -7.19 -11.62
CA TYR A 28 -6.82 -8.54 -11.11
C TYR A 28 -5.90 -8.96 -9.98
N ALA A 29 -4.60 -8.65 -10.07
CA ALA A 29 -3.61 -8.97 -9.03
C ALA A 29 -3.86 -8.18 -7.74
N SER A 30 -4.42 -6.97 -7.82
CA SER A 30 -4.65 -6.09 -6.68
C SER A 30 -6.05 -6.19 -6.07
N LYS A 31 -6.81 -7.25 -6.36
CA LYS A 31 -8.13 -7.42 -5.70
C LYS A 31 -7.97 -7.77 -4.23
N PRO A 32 -8.64 -7.06 -3.34
CA PRO A 32 -8.63 -7.39 -1.92
C PRO A 32 -9.32 -8.75 -1.67
N VAL A 33 -8.89 -9.44 -0.62
CA VAL A 33 -9.41 -10.75 -0.22
C VAL A 33 -10.26 -10.58 1.03
N GLY A 34 -11.45 -11.19 1.06
CA GLY A 34 -12.31 -11.16 2.25
C GLY A 34 -11.65 -11.83 3.45
N VAL A 35 -11.69 -11.18 4.60
CA VAL A 35 -11.11 -11.70 5.86
C VAL A 35 -11.69 -13.07 6.23
N ALA A 36 -12.96 -13.33 5.89
CA ALA A 36 -13.59 -14.62 6.12
C ALA A 36 -12.93 -15.81 5.39
N ALA A 37 -12.17 -15.55 4.32
CA ALA A 37 -11.41 -16.56 3.56
C ALA A 37 -10.00 -16.78 4.12
N MET A 38 -9.61 -16.06 5.18
CA MET A 38 -8.30 -16.18 5.78
C MET A 38 -8.23 -17.28 6.84
N PRO A 39 -7.05 -17.90 7.04
CA PRO A 39 -6.84 -18.74 8.19
C PRO A 39 -7.11 -17.93 9.47
N LYS A 40 -7.65 -18.60 10.49
CA LYS A 40 -7.96 -17.97 11.79
C LYS A 40 -6.68 -17.31 12.33
N ILE A 41 -6.70 -15.99 12.44
CA ILE A 41 -5.59 -15.23 13.00
C ILE A 41 -5.59 -15.42 14.51
N GLU A 42 -4.42 -15.72 15.07
CA GLU A 42 -4.23 -15.81 16.51
C GLU A 42 -4.57 -14.46 17.17
N GLU A 43 -5.03 -14.53 18.41
CA GLU A 43 -5.34 -13.32 19.17
C GLU A 43 -4.10 -12.43 19.33
N VAL A 44 -4.23 -11.17 18.95
CA VAL A 44 -3.11 -10.23 18.92
C VAL A 44 -2.85 -9.71 20.32
N ASN A 45 -1.68 -10.03 20.87
CA ASN A 45 -1.24 -9.52 22.18
C ASN A 45 -0.36 -8.27 22.04
N GLU A 46 -0.90 -7.23 21.40
CA GLU A 46 -0.25 -5.93 21.29
C GLU A 46 -0.74 -4.96 22.38
N THR A 47 0.06 -3.92 22.65
CA THR A 47 -0.35 -2.86 23.57
C THR A 47 -1.43 -1.99 22.97
N LYS A 48 -2.27 -1.38 23.80
CA LYS A 48 -3.28 -0.41 23.35
C LYS A 48 -2.66 0.74 22.56
N GLU A 49 -1.45 1.17 22.92
CA GLU A 49 -0.70 2.22 22.21
C GLU A 49 -0.39 1.81 20.78
N VAL A 50 0.13 0.59 20.55
CA VAL A 50 0.43 0.08 19.21
C VAL A 50 -0.85 -0.07 18.38
N LEU A 51 -1.91 -0.63 18.97
CA LEU A 51 -3.19 -0.78 18.29
C LEU A 51 -3.79 0.58 17.88
N GLN A 52 -3.74 1.56 18.78
CA GLN A 52 -4.21 2.92 18.49
C GLN A 52 -3.35 3.59 17.42
N PHE A 53 -2.03 3.42 17.47
CA PHE A 53 -1.13 3.96 16.45
C PHE A 53 -1.44 3.40 15.05
N ILE A 54 -1.67 2.10 14.93
CA ILE A 54 -2.05 1.46 13.65
C ILE A 54 -3.34 2.10 13.13
N ARG A 55 -4.36 2.25 13.98
CA ARG A 55 -5.63 2.86 13.60
C ARG A 55 -5.47 4.31 13.13
N THR A 56 -4.84 5.15 13.94
CA THR A 56 -4.71 6.59 13.61
C THR A 56 -3.84 6.82 12.38
N THR A 57 -2.84 5.98 12.15
CA THR A 57 -2.03 6.05 10.94
C THR A 57 -2.85 5.63 9.71
N HIS A 58 -3.65 4.56 9.79
CA HIS A 58 -4.59 4.18 8.73
C HIS A 58 -5.58 5.31 8.40
N GLU A 59 -6.19 5.93 9.41
CA GLU A 59 -7.09 7.08 9.25
C GLU A 59 -6.39 8.28 8.57
N SER A 60 -5.12 8.55 8.93
CA SER A 60 -4.33 9.58 8.27
C SER A 60 -4.13 9.29 6.79
N TYR A 61 -3.77 8.06 6.42
CA TYR A 61 -3.68 7.67 5.02
C TYR A 61 -5.01 7.81 4.28
N ASN A 62 -6.11 7.42 4.90
CA ASN A 62 -7.44 7.61 4.32
C ASN A 62 -7.71 9.09 4.00
N SER A 63 -7.26 10.02 4.85
CA SER A 63 -7.41 11.46 4.59
C SER A 63 -6.58 11.95 3.40
N PHE A 64 -5.40 11.38 3.16
CA PHE A 64 -4.52 11.74 2.05
C PHE A 64 -4.91 11.11 0.72
N LEU A 65 -5.41 9.88 0.74
CA LEU A 65 -5.65 9.07 -0.46
C LEU A 65 -7.14 8.94 -0.82
N ASN A 66 -8.01 9.69 -0.14
CA ASN A 66 -9.46 9.63 -0.20
C ASN A 66 -10.00 9.41 -1.63
N TYR A 67 -10.80 8.37 -1.82
CA TYR A 67 -11.63 8.01 -2.99
C TYR A 67 -11.18 8.60 -4.35
N GLY A 68 -10.11 8.00 -4.94
CA GLY A 68 -9.60 8.41 -6.25
C GLY A 68 -8.70 9.66 -6.25
N LYS A 69 -8.44 10.29 -5.09
CA LYS A 69 -7.54 11.44 -4.99
C LYS A 69 -6.12 11.10 -5.47
N ALA A 70 -5.67 9.88 -5.22
CA ALA A 70 -4.36 9.40 -5.66
C ALA A 70 -4.13 9.52 -7.18
N GLU A 71 -5.20 9.45 -7.99
CA GLU A 71 -5.11 9.58 -9.46
C GLU A 71 -4.83 11.02 -9.92
N ASN A 72 -5.15 12.01 -9.07
CA ASN A 72 -5.04 13.43 -9.37
C ASN A 72 -4.25 14.19 -8.28
N TYR A 73 -3.16 13.59 -7.80
CA TYR A 73 -2.39 14.13 -6.67
C TYR A 73 -1.64 15.39 -7.07
N THR A 74 -2.00 16.51 -6.47
CA THR A 74 -1.45 17.84 -6.78
C THR A 74 -0.20 18.15 -5.96
N ASP A 75 0.54 19.21 -6.34
CA ASP A 75 1.66 19.71 -5.52
C ASP A 75 1.23 20.14 -4.12
N GLY A 76 0.01 20.67 -3.95
CA GLY A 76 -0.56 20.99 -2.65
C GLY A 76 -0.75 19.75 -1.78
N ASP A 77 -1.23 18.64 -2.37
CA ASP A 77 -1.38 17.37 -1.69
C ASP A 77 -0.03 16.78 -1.27
N TRP A 78 0.97 16.85 -2.15
CA TRP A 78 2.33 16.45 -1.81
C TRP A 78 2.92 17.25 -0.66
N ASN A 79 2.78 18.57 -0.68
CA ASN A 79 3.28 19.41 0.40
C ASN A 79 2.62 19.07 1.74
N HIS A 80 1.32 18.79 1.74
CA HIS A 80 0.60 18.38 2.94
C HIS A 80 1.09 17.01 3.46
N LEU A 81 1.22 16.01 2.57
CA LEU A 81 1.73 14.69 2.93
C LEU A 81 3.18 14.75 3.44
N ILE A 82 4.06 15.50 2.77
CA ILE A 82 5.46 15.67 3.16
C ILE A 82 5.55 16.29 4.56
N LYS A 83 4.76 17.34 4.82
CA LYS A 83 4.72 17.98 6.13
C LYS A 83 4.27 17.01 7.22
N TRP A 84 3.18 16.27 6.98
CA TRP A 84 2.71 15.24 7.90
C TRP A 84 3.78 14.17 8.14
N PHE A 85 4.46 13.69 7.09
CA PHE A 85 5.53 12.71 7.24
C PHE A 85 6.66 13.24 8.11
N GLN A 86 7.12 14.47 7.90
CA GLN A 86 8.16 15.10 8.71
C GLN A 86 7.77 15.23 10.19
N GLU A 87 6.52 15.56 10.47
CA GLU A 87 5.99 15.65 11.83
C GLU A 87 5.85 14.28 12.50
N GLN A 88 5.55 13.24 11.74
CA GLN A 88 5.31 11.89 12.24
C GLN A 88 6.50 10.92 12.09
N GLU A 89 7.58 11.32 11.41
CA GLU A 89 8.68 10.41 11.05
C GLU A 89 9.25 9.67 12.27
N HIS A 90 9.46 10.37 13.37
CA HIS A 90 9.96 9.77 14.60
C HIS A 90 8.99 8.69 15.14
N SER A 91 7.71 9.00 15.20
CA SER A 91 6.68 8.08 15.72
C SER A 91 6.51 6.86 14.80
N LEU A 92 6.51 7.08 13.46
CA LEU A 92 6.43 6.03 12.45
C LEU A 92 7.61 5.04 12.52
N LYS A 93 8.79 5.54 12.85
CA LYS A 93 10.00 4.73 13.03
C LYS A 93 10.01 4.04 14.41
N ASP A 94 9.60 4.74 15.45
CA ASP A 94 9.69 4.28 16.84
C ASP A 94 8.67 3.17 17.16
N VAL A 95 7.50 3.18 16.51
CA VAL A 95 6.47 2.13 16.73
C VAL A 95 7.01 0.72 16.51
N GLU A 96 7.96 0.53 15.59
CA GLU A 96 8.61 -0.76 15.35
C GLU A 96 9.20 -1.34 16.64
N THR A 97 9.79 -0.50 17.50
CA THR A 97 10.43 -0.93 18.75
C THR A 97 9.42 -1.39 19.79
N LYS A 98 8.18 -0.89 19.73
CA LYS A 98 7.09 -1.15 20.67
C LYS A 98 6.26 -2.39 20.30
N VAL A 99 6.31 -2.80 19.03
CA VAL A 99 5.56 -3.96 18.52
C VAL A 99 6.17 -5.26 19.02
N LYS A 100 5.33 -6.13 19.59
CA LYS A 100 5.73 -7.46 20.14
C LYS A 100 5.69 -8.56 19.08
N ASN A 101 4.65 -8.58 18.24
CA ASN A 101 4.51 -9.57 17.19
C ASN A 101 5.53 -9.33 16.07
N LYS A 102 6.32 -10.37 15.74
CA LYS A 102 7.42 -10.26 14.77
C LYS A 102 6.94 -9.93 13.34
N GLN A 103 5.77 -10.42 12.93
CA GLN A 103 5.23 -10.18 11.59
C GLN A 103 4.72 -8.73 11.52
N ILE A 104 3.92 -8.29 12.49
CA ILE A 104 3.47 -6.88 12.58
C ILE A 104 4.66 -5.92 12.60
N LYS A 105 5.71 -6.27 13.35
CA LYS A 105 6.95 -5.49 13.41
C LYS A 105 7.58 -5.30 12.03
N ARG A 106 7.70 -6.39 11.24
CA ARG A 106 8.22 -6.30 9.87
C ARG A 106 7.30 -5.51 8.95
N ASP A 107 5.99 -5.63 9.14
CA ASP A 107 4.99 -4.92 8.35
C ASP A 107 5.07 -3.41 8.59
N VAL A 108 5.10 -2.95 9.84
CA VAL A 108 5.23 -1.51 10.15
C VAL A 108 6.57 -0.95 9.67
N LYS A 109 7.66 -1.73 9.78
CA LYS A 109 8.97 -1.34 9.23
C LYS A 109 8.91 -1.15 7.73
N ARG A 110 8.38 -2.12 6.97
CA ARG A 110 8.21 -2.02 5.52
C ARG A 110 7.35 -0.82 5.12
N SER A 111 6.27 -0.57 5.88
CA SER A 111 5.43 0.60 5.63
C SER A 111 6.20 1.91 5.79
N TYR A 112 7.02 2.04 6.84
CA TYR A 112 7.87 3.21 7.03
C TYR A 112 8.87 3.39 5.87
N GLU A 113 9.56 2.33 5.49
CA GLU A 113 10.59 2.37 4.43
C GLU A 113 9.98 2.74 3.06
N ILE A 114 8.86 2.13 2.68
CA ILE A 114 8.21 2.43 1.41
C ILE A 114 7.57 3.83 1.41
N LEU A 115 7.00 4.29 2.53
CA LEU A 115 6.51 5.65 2.69
C LEU A 115 7.64 6.67 2.51
N LYS A 116 8.76 6.48 3.20
CA LYS A 116 9.93 7.36 3.09
C LYS A 116 10.43 7.45 1.66
N LYS A 117 10.53 6.32 0.96
CA LYS A 117 10.90 6.26 -0.45
C LYS A 117 9.87 6.97 -1.35
N GLY A 118 8.59 6.78 -1.08
CA GLY A 118 7.49 7.41 -1.80
C GLY A 118 7.48 8.93 -1.65
N VAL A 119 7.71 9.42 -0.44
CA VAL A 119 7.83 10.86 -0.15
C VAL A 119 9.03 11.47 -0.87
N ALA A 120 10.20 10.81 -0.80
CA ALA A 120 11.42 11.30 -1.45
C ALA A 120 11.32 11.35 -2.98
N ALA A 121 10.68 10.36 -3.59
CA ALA A 121 10.50 10.25 -5.04
C ALA A 121 9.22 10.91 -5.56
N ARG A 122 8.35 11.44 -4.68
CA ARG A 122 6.97 11.85 -5.02
C ARG A 122 6.23 10.77 -5.81
N ASN A 123 6.37 9.52 -5.38
CA ASN A 123 5.73 8.37 -6.02
C ASN A 123 4.48 7.98 -5.24
N ILE A 124 3.31 8.27 -5.80
CA ILE A 124 2.01 8.02 -5.16
C ILE A 124 1.73 6.52 -4.96
N GLU A 125 2.26 5.65 -5.81
CA GLU A 125 2.07 4.20 -5.69
C GLU A 125 2.71 3.67 -4.40
N TYR A 126 3.89 4.20 -4.02
CA TYR A 126 4.55 3.83 -2.78
C TYR A 126 3.78 4.31 -1.54
N ILE A 127 3.12 5.45 -1.64
CA ILE A 127 2.21 5.92 -0.57
C ILE A 127 1.00 4.99 -0.45
N ILE A 128 0.44 4.55 -1.58
CA ILE A 128 -0.65 3.56 -1.61
C ILE A 128 -0.21 2.23 -0.98
N TYR A 129 1.01 1.76 -1.24
CA TYR A 129 1.51 0.54 -0.60
C TYR A 129 1.63 0.69 0.92
N ALA A 130 2.17 1.81 1.40
CA ALA A 130 2.24 2.10 2.83
C ALA A 130 0.84 2.14 3.47
N HIS A 131 -0.13 2.77 2.82
CA HIS A 131 -1.54 2.76 3.26
C HIS A 131 -2.09 1.35 3.35
N ARG A 132 -1.94 0.52 2.31
CA ARG A 132 -2.48 -0.84 2.26
C ARG A 132 -1.93 -1.73 3.37
N ILE A 133 -0.67 -1.53 3.79
CA ILE A 133 -0.13 -2.23 4.97
C ILE A 133 -0.90 -1.83 6.23
N TYR A 134 -1.07 -0.54 6.50
CA TYR A 134 -1.80 -0.10 7.70
C TYR A 134 -3.29 -0.43 7.63
N HIS A 135 -3.91 -0.39 6.45
CA HIS A 135 -5.27 -0.85 6.22
C HIS A 135 -5.44 -2.32 6.61
N ASP A 136 -4.58 -3.20 6.07
CA ASP A 136 -4.63 -4.63 6.39
C ASP A 136 -4.40 -4.88 7.88
N LEU A 137 -3.41 -4.21 8.49
CA LEU A 137 -3.14 -4.32 9.92
C LEU A 137 -4.35 -3.86 10.75
N ASP A 138 -4.95 -2.71 10.45
CA ASP A 138 -6.07 -2.17 11.21
C ASP A 138 -7.28 -3.12 11.20
N ILE A 139 -7.59 -3.71 10.04
CA ILE A 139 -8.65 -4.74 9.94
C ILE A 139 -8.32 -5.94 10.81
N LEU A 140 -7.08 -6.42 10.74
CA LEU A 140 -6.68 -7.68 11.34
C LEU A 140 -6.49 -7.58 12.87
N VAL A 141 -5.93 -6.46 13.37
CA VAL A 141 -5.61 -6.32 14.80
C VAL A 141 -6.64 -5.52 15.58
N ASN A 142 -7.29 -4.53 14.95
CA ASN A 142 -8.29 -3.67 15.58
C ASN A 142 -9.74 -4.08 15.26
N LYS A 143 -9.93 -5.10 14.40
CA LYS A 143 -11.25 -5.52 13.94
C LYS A 143 -12.03 -4.35 13.32
N TYR A 144 -11.35 -3.56 12.49
CA TYR A 144 -11.96 -2.43 11.79
C TYR A 144 -13.19 -2.91 10.99
N THR A 145 -14.32 -2.27 11.20
CA THR A 145 -15.61 -2.72 10.64
C THR A 145 -16.03 -1.97 9.37
N GLY A 146 -15.31 -0.91 9.00
CA GLY A 146 -15.63 -0.11 7.82
C GLY A 146 -15.37 -0.84 6.49
N GLU A 147 -14.42 -1.77 6.49
CA GLU A 147 -14.14 -2.67 5.37
C GLU A 147 -13.65 -4.01 5.91
N THR A 148 -14.05 -5.10 5.24
CA THR A 148 -13.71 -6.47 5.66
C THR A 148 -12.78 -7.18 4.68
N ASN A 149 -12.29 -6.48 3.67
CA ASN A 149 -11.37 -7.02 2.68
C ASN A 149 -9.96 -6.55 2.96
N ILE A 150 -8.98 -7.44 2.87
CA ILE A 150 -7.55 -7.10 2.95
C ILE A 150 -6.90 -7.17 1.58
N TRP A 151 -5.86 -6.38 1.39
CA TRP A 151 -5.09 -6.33 0.15
C TRP A 151 -4.01 -7.41 0.06
N GLY A 152 -3.53 -7.91 1.20
CA GLY A 152 -2.50 -8.94 1.27
C GLY A 152 -1.07 -8.39 1.29
N TYR A 153 -0.90 -7.13 1.68
CA TYR A 153 0.40 -6.46 1.75
C TYR A 153 1.12 -6.68 3.09
N THR A 154 0.55 -7.49 3.99
CA THR A 154 1.10 -7.79 5.31
C THR A 154 1.47 -9.26 5.47
N GLU A 155 2.61 -9.53 6.11
CA GLU A 155 2.97 -10.88 6.54
C GLU A 155 2.04 -11.40 7.64
N PHE A 156 1.59 -10.49 8.52
CA PHE A 156 0.63 -10.82 9.57
C PHE A 156 -0.71 -11.28 9.00
N GLY A 157 -1.03 -10.83 7.79
CA GLY A 157 -2.16 -11.31 7.00
C GLY A 157 -1.80 -12.57 6.19
N ASN A 158 -2.19 -12.57 4.91
CA ASN A 158 -1.93 -13.70 4.01
C ASN A 158 -0.62 -13.58 3.20
N GLY A 159 0.08 -12.46 3.29
CA GLY A 159 1.37 -12.23 2.62
C GLY A 159 1.35 -12.24 1.09
N LYS A 160 0.16 -12.25 0.47
CA LYS A 160 -0.02 -12.45 -0.98
C LYS A 160 0.83 -11.48 -1.82
N ASP A 161 0.84 -10.21 -1.46
CA ASP A 161 1.47 -9.13 -2.23
C ASP A 161 2.66 -8.48 -1.51
N VAL A 162 3.18 -9.10 -0.45
CA VAL A 162 4.39 -8.62 0.28
C VAL A 162 5.59 -8.45 -0.66
N LYS A 163 5.78 -9.39 -1.60
CA LYS A 163 6.88 -9.34 -2.57
C LYS A 163 6.85 -8.10 -3.45
N VAL A 164 5.67 -7.54 -3.74
CA VAL A 164 5.55 -6.30 -4.52
C VAL A 164 6.25 -5.15 -3.81
N ILE A 165 6.07 -5.04 -2.50
CA ILE A 165 6.71 -4.00 -1.70
C ILE A 165 8.21 -4.23 -1.59
N GLU A 166 8.64 -5.48 -1.38
CA GLU A 166 10.06 -5.83 -1.32
C GLU A 166 10.78 -5.47 -2.63
N GLN A 167 10.15 -5.74 -3.77
CA GLN A 167 10.67 -5.33 -5.08
C GLN A 167 10.72 -3.81 -5.24
N ALA A 168 9.65 -3.10 -4.80
CA ALA A 168 9.61 -1.65 -4.84
C ALA A 168 10.70 -1.01 -3.93
N LEU A 169 11.02 -1.63 -2.80
CA LEU A 169 12.10 -1.18 -1.92
C LEU A 169 13.48 -1.38 -2.54
N GLN A 170 13.68 -2.45 -3.33
CA GLN A 170 14.95 -2.77 -4.00
C GLN A 170 15.16 -2.00 -5.32
N ALA A 171 14.10 -1.53 -5.97
CA ALA A 171 14.19 -0.72 -7.18
C ALA A 171 15.00 0.57 -6.90
N GLN A 172 15.94 0.92 -7.81
CA GLN A 172 16.76 2.14 -7.72
C GLN A 172 16.00 3.38 -8.18
#